data_524393c3dd28f2f1146d24c699b303bb
#
_entry.id   524393c3dd28f2f1146d24c699b303bb
#
_cell.length_a   1.000
_cell.length_b   1.000
_cell.length_c   1.000
_cell.angle_alpha   90.00
_cell.angle_beta   90.00
_cell.angle_gamma   90.00
#
_symmetry.space_group_name_H-M   'P 1'
#
loop_
_entity.id
_entity.type
_entity.pdbx_description
1 polymer ?
#
loop_
_entity_poly.entity_id
_entity_poly.type
_entity_poly.pdbx_seq_one_letter_code
_entity_poly.pdbx_strand_id
1 'polypeptide(L)'
;MNIEIKDSRVVFQLSEISYGECFEVTSSATNYADKFVDRYFMKIKGTVPNKPDDIMLVDIRNGETYSLPRPTLIYPIRARVEVKL
;
A
#
# COMPACT_ATOMS: atom_id res chain seq x y z
N MET A 1 -17.33 -7.19 -29.01
CA MET A 1 -16.20 -6.27 -28.76
C MET A 1 -16.01 -6.13 -27.26
N ASN A 2 -14.92 -6.63 -26.78
CA ASN A 2 -14.60 -6.56 -25.37
C ASN A 2 -13.93 -5.22 -25.08
N ILE A 3 -14.62 -4.38 -24.35
CA ILE A 3 -14.01 -3.15 -23.85
C ILE A 3 -13.28 -3.55 -22.57
N GLU A 4 -11.99 -3.75 -22.69
CA GLU A 4 -11.15 -3.88 -21.51
C GLU A 4 -10.92 -2.50 -20.95
N ILE A 5 -11.52 -2.25 -19.80
CA ILE A 5 -11.14 -1.10 -19.00
C ILE A 5 -9.80 -1.47 -18.38
N LYS A 6 -8.73 -1.10 -19.05
CA LYS A 6 -7.41 -1.22 -18.46
C LYS A 6 -7.36 -0.30 -17.26
N ASP A 7 -7.07 -0.90 -16.14
CA ASP A 7 -6.78 -0.14 -14.94
C ASP A 7 -5.63 0.83 -15.26
N SER A 8 -5.95 2.10 -15.33
CA SER A 8 -4.98 3.15 -15.66
C SER A 8 -4.16 3.59 -14.45
N ARG A 9 -4.26 2.86 -13.33
CA ARG A 9 -3.52 3.21 -12.14
C ARG A 9 -2.02 3.03 -12.37
N VAL A 10 -1.26 4.03 -11.97
CA VAL A 10 0.20 3.99 -12.05
C VAL A 10 0.72 3.16 -10.90
N VAL A 11 1.64 2.23 -11.21
CA VAL A 11 2.28 1.38 -10.21
C VAL A 11 3.56 2.04 -9.73
N PHE A 12 3.73 2.09 -8.41
CA PHE A 12 4.95 2.58 -7.77
C PHE A 12 5.53 1.51 -6.86
N GLN A 13 6.80 1.65 -6.53
CA GLN A 13 7.38 0.89 -5.43
C GLN A 13 7.01 1.55 -4.11
N LEU A 14 6.84 0.76 -3.07
CA LEU A 14 6.50 1.28 -1.75
C LEU A 14 7.51 2.32 -1.24
N SER A 15 8.78 2.16 -1.62
CA SER A 15 9.83 3.13 -1.28
C SER A 15 9.66 4.50 -1.92
N GLU A 16 8.90 4.59 -3.00
CA GLU A 16 8.75 5.82 -3.79
C GLU A 16 7.66 6.76 -3.26
N ILE A 17 6.76 6.26 -2.43
CA ILE A 17 5.70 7.13 -1.86
C ILE A 17 6.15 7.72 -0.53
N SER A 18 5.50 8.82 -0.15
CA SER A 18 5.81 9.53 1.08
C SER A 18 5.09 8.93 2.29
N TYR A 19 5.64 9.16 3.47
CA TYR A 19 4.94 8.77 4.70
C TYR A 19 3.60 9.49 4.81
N GLY A 20 2.58 8.77 5.23
CA GLY A 20 1.23 9.26 5.31
C GLY A 20 0.41 9.06 4.04
N GLU A 21 1.02 8.64 2.95
CA GLU A 21 0.28 8.31 1.74
C GLU A 21 -0.39 6.96 1.85
N CYS A 22 -1.60 6.88 1.33
CA CYS A 22 -2.38 5.66 1.29
C CYS A 22 -2.14 4.90 -0.01
N PHE A 23 -2.27 3.59 0.04
CA PHE A 23 -2.02 2.73 -1.12
C PHE A 23 -2.72 1.38 -1.01
N GLU A 24 -2.81 0.69 -2.15
CA GLU A 24 -3.17 -0.72 -2.24
C GLU A 24 -1.97 -1.52 -2.70
N VAL A 25 -1.85 -2.75 -2.22
CA VAL A 25 -0.82 -3.68 -2.71
C VAL A 25 -1.33 -4.33 -4.00
N THR A 26 -0.48 -4.37 -5.02
CA THR A 26 -0.88 -4.97 -6.30
C THR A 26 -1.02 -6.48 -6.19
N SER A 27 -1.90 -7.05 -7.02
CA SER A 27 -2.08 -8.51 -7.07
C SER A 27 -0.86 -9.25 -7.63
N SER A 28 0.03 -8.53 -8.31
CA SER A 28 1.28 -9.08 -8.83
C SER A 28 2.43 -8.99 -7.84
N ALA A 29 2.23 -8.36 -6.69
CA ALA A 29 3.24 -8.26 -5.65
C ALA A 29 3.31 -9.57 -4.88
N THR A 30 4.03 -10.50 -5.42
CA THR A 30 4.48 -11.75 -4.79
C THR A 30 3.50 -12.48 -3.85
N ASN A 31 4.04 -13.35 -3.02
CA ASN A 31 3.32 -14.24 -2.08
C ASN A 31 2.51 -13.52 -1.01
N TYR A 32 2.59 -12.21 -0.93
CA TYR A 32 1.86 -11.42 0.06
C TYR A 32 0.49 -10.95 -0.44
N ALA A 33 0.23 -11.10 -1.74
CA ALA A 33 -0.96 -10.53 -2.37
C ALA A 33 -2.25 -11.00 -1.72
N ASP A 34 -2.36 -12.27 -1.39
CA ASP A 34 -3.58 -12.83 -0.81
C ASP A 34 -3.95 -12.21 0.54
N LYS A 35 -2.94 -11.83 1.32
CA LYS A 35 -3.15 -11.19 2.61
C LYS A 35 -3.55 -9.73 2.51
N PHE A 36 -3.13 -9.07 1.45
CA PHE A 36 -3.20 -7.61 1.35
C PHE A 36 -4.15 -7.13 0.26
N VAL A 37 -4.71 -8.05 -0.53
CA VAL A 37 -5.66 -7.69 -1.58
C VAL A 37 -6.93 -7.11 -0.98
N ASP A 38 -7.49 -6.09 -1.64
CA ASP A 38 -8.71 -5.38 -1.24
C ASP A 38 -8.61 -4.67 0.11
N ARG A 39 -7.39 -4.37 0.53
CA ARG A 39 -7.14 -3.59 1.75
C ARG A 39 -6.41 -2.30 1.41
N TYR A 40 -6.68 -1.30 2.21
CA TYR A 40 -6.03 0.01 2.10
C TYR A 40 -5.07 0.21 3.24
N PHE A 41 -3.88 0.67 2.91
CA PHE A 41 -2.82 0.88 3.88
C PHE A 41 -2.30 2.31 3.80
N MET A 42 -1.66 2.73 4.87
CA MET A 42 -0.93 3.99 4.93
C MET A 42 0.52 3.70 5.28
N LYS A 43 1.44 4.31 4.53
CA LYS A 43 2.86 4.20 4.84
C LYS A 43 3.16 5.04 6.07
N ILE A 44 3.77 4.42 7.08
CA ILE A 44 4.09 5.09 8.33
C ILE A 44 5.60 5.01 8.62
N LYS A 45 6.07 5.93 9.45
CA LYS A 45 7.44 5.90 9.94
C LYS A 45 7.58 4.82 10.98
N GLY A 46 8.72 4.14 10.96
CA GLY A 46 9.03 3.12 11.93
C GLY A 46 10.04 2.14 11.36
N THR A 47 10.65 1.38 12.25
CA THR A 47 11.59 0.33 11.88
C THR A 47 11.14 -0.98 12.49
N VAL A 48 11.26 -2.04 11.70
CA VAL A 48 11.00 -3.39 12.19
C VAL A 48 12.32 -3.94 12.72
N PRO A 49 12.39 -4.41 13.97
CA PRO A 49 13.66 -4.77 14.60
C PRO A 49 14.54 -5.73 13.82
N ASN A 50 13.96 -6.72 13.17
CA ASN A 50 14.72 -7.72 12.42
C ASN A 50 14.72 -7.51 10.91
N LYS A 51 14.11 -6.42 10.44
CA LYS A 51 13.96 -6.13 9.02
C LYS A 51 14.11 -4.62 8.78
N PRO A 52 15.34 -4.10 8.91
CA PRO A 52 15.56 -2.65 8.84
C PRO A 52 15.23 -2.05 7.47
N ASP A 53 15.21 -2.87 6.42
CA ASP A 53 14.90 -2.40 5.07
C ASP A 53 13.42 -2.48 4.73
N ASP A 54 12.60 -3.06 5.61
CA ASP A 54 11.17 -3.11 5.40
C ASP A 54 10.53 -1.78 5.76
N ILE A 55 9.44 -1.50 5.06
CA ILE A 55 8.65 -0.30 5.30
C ILE A 55 7.42 -0.69 6.11
N MET A 56 7.14 0.06 7.15
CA MET A 56 5.96 -0.15 7.98
C MET A 56 4.73 0.48 7.35
N LEU A 57 3.63 -0.22 7.48
CA LEU A 57 2.34 0.24 7.00
C LEU A 57 1.26 -0.10 8.03
N VAL A 58 0.18 0.66 8.01
CA VAL A 58 -0.96 0.43 8.87
C VAL A 58 -2.19 0.19 8.00
N ASP A 59 -2.97 -0.84 8.36
CA ASP A 59 -4.27 -1.08 7.74
C ASP A 59 -5.25 -0.01 8.24
N ILE A 60 -5.80 0.77 7.33
CA ILE A 60 -6.68 1.89 7.68
C ILE A 60 -7.96 1.41 8.36
N ARG A 61 -8.41 0.20 8.06
CA ARG A 61 -9.66 -0.31 8.60
C ARG A 61 -9.59 -0.74 10.07
N ASN A 62 -8.46 -1.30 10.48
CA ASN A 62 -8.36 -1.89 11.81
C ASN A 62 -7.18 -1.38 12.63
N GLY A 63 -6.30 -0.56 12.03
CA GLY A 63 -5.14 -0.03 12.73
C GLY A 63 -4.01 -1.01 12.95
N GLU A 64 -4.10 -2.23 12.41
CA GLU A 64 -3.02 -3.20 12.53
C GLU A 64 -1.83 -2.80 11.68
N THR A 65 -0.63 -3.03 12.20
CA THR A 65 0.61 -2.71 11.50
C THR A 65 1.22 -3.94 10.86
N TYR A 66 1.80 -3.71 9.70
CA TYR A 66 2.51 -4.73 8.92
C TYR A 66 3.79 -4.13 8.39
N SER A 67 4.61 -4.94 7.75
CA SER A 67 5.79 -4.47 7.04
C SER A 67 5.92 -5.19 5.71
N LEU A 68 6.43 -4.47 4.73
CA LEU A 68 6.69 -5.00 3.39
C LEU A 68 8.04 -4.52 2.88
N PRO A 69 8.69 -5.32 2.01
CA PRO A 69 9.96 -4.90 1.39
C PRO A 69 9.79 -3.62 0.58
N ARG A 70 10.86 -2.84 0.51
CA ARG A 70 10.89 -1.57 -0.22
C ARG A 70 10.44 -1.66 -1.68
N PRO A 71 10.81 -2.70 -2.45
CA PRO A 71 10.41 -2.77 -3.86
C PRO A 71 9.02 -3.30 -4.11
N THR A 72 8.23 -3.53 -3.06
CA THR A 72 6.85 -4.00 -3.21
C THR A 72 6.06 -3.04 -4.09
N LEU A 73 5.39 -3.59 -5.11
CA LEU A 73 4.61 -2.79 -6.04
C LEU A 73 3.24 -2.47 -5.47
N ILE A 74 2.89 -1.20 -5.55
CA ILE A 74 1.66 -0.68 -4.95
C ILE A 74 0.95 0.26 -5.90
N TYR A 75 -0.34 0.50 -5.64
CA TYR A 75 -1.12 1.55 -6.29
C TYR A 75 -1.37 2.66 -5.29
N PRO A 76 -0.77 3.86 -5.48
CA PRO A 76 -1.10 4.98 -4.61
C PRO A 76 -2.56 5.36 -4.72
N ILE A 77 -3.18 5.66 -3.60
CA ILE A 77 -4.56 6.08 -3.53
C ILE A 77 -4.58 7.53 -3.09
N ARG A 78 -5.23 8.38 -3.86
CA ARG A 78 -5.49 9.75 -3.45
C ARG A 78 -6.74 9.78 -2.58
N ALA A 79 -6.63 9.28 -1.37
CA ALA A 79 -7.69 9.37 -0.41
C ALA A 79 -7.57 10.69 0.35
N ARG A 80 -8.60 11.51 0.23
CA ARG A 80 -8.76 12.64 1.14
C ARG A 80 -9.57 12.15 2.33
N VAL A 81 -8.97 12.19 3.50
CA VAL A 81 -9.74 12.05 4.72
C VAL A 81 -10.39 13.41 4.96
N GLU A 82 -11.63 13.55 4.54
CA GLU A 82 -12.41 14.72 4.91
C GLU A 82 -12.99 14.49 6.29
N VAL A 83 -12.44 15.22 7.26
CA VAL A 83 -13.07 15.29 8.57
C VAL A 83 -14.19 16.31 8.46
N LYS A 84 -15.41 15.81 8.32
CA LYS A 84 -16.59 16.69 8.46
C LYS A 84 -16.85 16.90 9.93
N LEU A 85 -16.60 18.10 10.34
CA LEU A 85 -17.00 18.53 11.67
C LEU A 85 -18.50 18.80 11.69
#